data_1e42cbc304d6b7d42f3a09db0d690789
#
_entry.id   1e42cbc304d6b7d42f3a09db0d690789
#
_cell.length_a   1.000
_cell.length_b   1.000
_cell.length_c   1.000
_cell.angle_alpha   90.00
_cell.angle_beta   90.00
_cell.angle_gamma   90.00
#
_symmetry.space_group_name_H-M   'P 1'
#
loop_
_entity.id
_entity.type
_entity.pdbx_description
1 polymer ?
#
loop_
_entity_poly.entity_id
_entity_poly.type
_entity_poly.pdbx_seq_one_letter_code
_entity_poly.pdbx_strand_id
1 'polypeptide(L)'
;EKPFITFTEHGFPPELIAELEKRCGKRVIGNKSASGTEIIEELGEEEINTGAMIVYTSADSVLQICGNEETFDLQNLYRCCEIAREITLKDEWRVGRVIARPYVGKKKGEFKRTSNRHDYALKPTGPTVLNAMKDKGLDVIGVGKINDIFCGEGITETYHSTSSVNGMEQTIEISKKDFHGLCFVNLVDFDALWGHRRNTEGYGHEIEKFDKNLGVLLEQLKKDDLLILTDRKSV
;
A
#
# COMPACT_ATOMS: atom_id res chain seq x y z
N GLU A 1 -8.51 17.33 0.13
CA GLU A 1 -8.77 15.95 0.61
C GLU A 1 -8.99 15.97 2.11
N LYS A 2 -9.95 15.21 2.60
CA LYS A 2 -10.09 14.98 4.04
C LYS A 2 -8.92 14.12 4.52
N PRO A 3 -8.24 14.45 5.62
CA PRO A 3 -7.18 13.61 6.15
C PRO A 3 -7.71 12.23 6.53
N PHE A 4 -6.89 11.20 6.36
CA PHE A 4 -7.23 9.87 6.83
C PHE A 4 -7.25 9.82 8.36
N ILE A 5 -8.20 9.06 8.90
CA ILE A 5 -8.33 8.87 10.35
C ILE A 5 -7.32 7.80 10.81
N THR A 6 -6.71 8.02 11.96
CA THR A 6 -5.89 7.03 12.66
C THR A 6 -6.58 6.63 13.96
N PHE A 7 -6.47 5.36 14.35
CA PHE A 7 -7.12 4.79 15.53
C PHE A 7 -6.08 4.22 16.51
N THR A 8 -5.01 4.99 16.75
CA THR A 8 -3.82 4.52 17.49
C THR A 8 -4.00 4.50 19.00
N GLU A 9 -4.87 5.35 19.58
CA GLU A 9 -4.99 5.46 21.04
C GLU A 9 -5.88 4.37 21.65
N HIS A 10 -7.03 4.08 21.04
CA HIS A 10 -8.04 3.19 21.60
C HIS A 10 -8.47 2.05 20.68
N GLY A 11 -7.78 1.88 19.52
CA GLY A 11 -8.26 0.98 18.48
C GLY A 11 -9.49 1.55 17.74
N PHE A 12 -10.15 0.70 16.97
CA PHE A 12 -11.34 1.07 16.18
C PHE A 12 -12.57 1.22 17.07
N PRO A 13 -13.52 2.12 16.72
CA PRO A 13 -14.76 2.31 17.48
C PRO A 13 -15.57 1.01 17.63
N PRO A 14 -16.28 0.84 18.75
CA PRO A 14 -17.09 -0.37 18.99
C PRO A 14 -18.12 -0.65 17.89
N GLU A 15 -18.68 0.39 17.29
CA GLU A 15 -19.68 0.29 16.22
C GLU A 15 -19.07 -0.30 14.95
N LEU A 16 -17.82 0.09 14.60
CA LEU A 16 -17.09 -0.50 13.47
C LEU A 16 -16.78 -1.98 13.74
N ILE A 17 -16.32 -2.29 14.95
CA ILE A 17 -16.00 -3.67 15.34
C ILE A 17 -17.27 -4.54 15.30
N ALA A 18 -18.37 -4.07 15.85
CA ALA A 18 -19.64 -4.80 15.84
C ALA A 18 -20.15 -5.07 14.41
N GLU A 19 -20.04 -4.10 13.50
CA GLU A 19 -20.43 -4.27 12.10
C GLU A 19 -19.49 -5.26 11.39
N LEU A 20 -18.19 -5.22 11.70
CA LEU A 20 -17.21 -6.15 11.15
C LEU A 20 -17.49 -7.59 11.62
N GLU A 21 -17.70 -7.79 12.92
CA GLU A 21 -18.07 -9.09 13.50
C GLU A 21 -19.33 -9.67 12.88
N LYS A 22 -20.37 -8.84 12.77
CA LYS A 22 -21.66 -9.23 12.18
C LYS A 22 -21.51 -9.70 10.74
N ARG A 23 -20.77 -8.95 9.91
CA ARG A 23 -20.63 -9.24 8.47
C ARG A 23 -19.63 -10.38 8.21
N CYS A 24 -18.56 -10.47 8.97
CA CYS A 24 -17.57 -11.54 8.85
C CYS A 24 -18.03 -12.85 9.51
N GLY A 25 -18.96 -12.80 10.46
CA GLY A 25 -19.40 -13.95 11.26
C GLY A 25 -18.33 -14.46 12.23
N LYS A 26 -17.43 -13.57 12.68
CA LYS A 26 -16.29 -13.91 13.55
C LYS A 26 -16.12 -12.86 14.63
N ARG A 27 -15.81 -13.29 15.84
CA ARG A 27 -15.46 -12.40 16.96
C ARG A 27 -14.11 -11.72 16.69
N VAL A 28 -14.01 -10.44 16.98
CA VAL A 28 -12.75 -9.69 16.91
C VAL A 28 -11.99 -9.81 18.23
N ILE A 29 -10.69 -10.02 18.11
CA ILE A 29 -9.71 -9.92 19.20
C ILE A 29 -8.60 -8.95 18.81
N GLY A 30 -7.93 -8.36 19.80
CA GLY A 30 -6.88 -7.35 19.61
C GLY A 30 -7.44 -5.96 19.67
N ASN A 31 -7.89 -5.41 18.57
CA ASN A 31 -8.40 -4.03 18.42
C ASN A 31 -7.55 -2.96 19.12
N LYS A 32 -6.26 -2.96 18.83
CA LYS A 32 -5.29 -2.02 19.42
C LYS A 32 -4.20 -1.64 18.41
N SER A 33 -3.42 -0.63 18.73
CA SER A 33 -2.18 -0.33 18.00
C SER A 33 -1.10 -1.35 18.38
N ALA A 34 -0.51 -2.02 17.39
CA ALA A 34 0.50 -3.05 17.63
C ALA A 34 1.42 -3.28 16.42
N SER A 35 2.56 -3.92 16.67
CA SER A 35 3.35 -4.57 15.63
C SER A 35 2.69 -5.87 15.21
N GLY A 36 2.62 -6.13 13.89
CA GLY A 36 1.98 -7.35 13.40
C GLY A 36 2.69 -8.65 13.79
N THR A 37 3.98 -8.63 14.13
CA THR A 37 4.69 -9.79 14.68
C THR A 37 4.33 -10.01 16.15
N GLU A 38 4.29 -8.95 16.94
CA GLU A 38 3.96 -9.02 18.36
C GLU A 38 2.53 -9.47 18.59
N ILE A 39 1.56 -8.93 17.82
CA ILE A 39 0.16 -9.28 18.03
C ILE A 39 -0.15 -10.72 17.62
N ILE A 40 0.53 -11.27 16.62
CA ILE A 40 0.40 -12.69 16.26
C ILE A 40 0.97 -13.57 17.39
N GLU A 41 2.12 -13.23 17.97
CA GLU A 41 2.69 -13.95 19.11
C GLU A 41 1.81 -13.85 20.36
N GLU A 42 1.08 -12.76 20.53
CA GLU A 42 0.17 -12.57 21.67
C GLU A 42 -1.17 -13.33 21.50
N LEU A 43 -1.78 -13.28 20.33
CA LEU A 43 -3.16 -13.69 20.09
C LEU A 43 -3.32 -14.86 19.11
N GLY A 44 -2.24 -15.34 18.49
CA GLY A 44 -2.31 -16.37 17.45
C GLY A 44 -2.87 -17.70 17.97
N GLU A 45 -2.54 -18.13 19.21
CA GLU A 45 -3.11 -19.34 19.79
C GLU A 45 -4.61 -19.17 20.08
N GLU A 46 -5.05 -18.00 20.56
CA GLU A 46 -6.47 -17.71 20.77
C GLU A 46 -7.23 -17.73 19.44
N GLU A 47 -6.68 -17.12 18.39
CA GLU A 47 -7.28 -17.15 17.05
C GLU A 47 -7.46 -18.56 16.53
N ILE A 48 -6.41 -19.41 16.60
CA ILE A 48 -6.45 -20.81 16.15
C ILE A 48 -7.49 -21.61 16.92
N ASN A 49 -7.55 -21.44 18.24
CA ASN A 49 -8.43 -22.23 19.11
C ASN A 49 -9.90 -21.81 19.05
N THR A 50 -10.17 -20.53 18.78
CA THR A 50 -11.54 -19.98 18.83
C THR A 50 -12.12 -19.62 17.47
N GLY A 51 -11.28 -19.54 16.43
CA GLY A 51 -11.66 -19.02 15.11
C GLY A 51 -11.94 -17.51 15.10
N ALA A 52 -11.51 -16.78 16.16
CA ALA A 52 -11.63 -15.33 16.23
C ALA A 52 -10.74 -14.64 15.17
N MET A 53 -10.98 -13.37 14.91
CA MET A 53 -10.27 -12.57 13.93
C MET A 53 -9.39 -11.55 14.65
N ILE A 54 -8.08 -11.61 14.44
CA ILE A 54 -7.15 -10.62 15.01
C ILE A 54 -7.24 -9.33 14.18
N VAL A 55 -7.72 -8.25 14.80
CA VAL A 55 -7.80 -6.91 14.20
C VAL A 55 -6.88 -5.97 14.95
N TYR A 56 -6.09 -5.18 14.23
CA TYR A 56 -5.19 -4.20 14.83
C TYR A 56 -4.89 -3.03 13.89
N THR A 57 -4.30 -1.98 14.42
CA THR A 57 -3.82 -0.83 13.66
C THR A 57 -2.33 -0.56 13.93
N SER A 58 -1.76 0.43 13.27
CA SER A 58 -0.41 0.96 13.51
C SER A 58 -0.44 2.48 13.46
N ALA A 59 0.72 3.14 13.44
CA ALA A 59 0.80 4.61 13.36
C ALA A 59 0.18 5.19 12.07
N ASP A 60 0.10 4.38 11.03
CA ASP A 60 -0.57 4.76 9.77
C ASP A 60 -2.09 4.60 9.87
N SER A 61 -2.82 5.21 8.91
CA SER A 61 -4.28 5.01 8.77
C SER A 61 -4.58 3.66 8.11
N VAL A 62 -4.49 2.59 8.89
CA VAL A 62 -4.65 1.21 8.40
C VAL A 62 -5.50 0.36 9.33
N LEU A 63 -6.35 -0.48 8.78
CA LEU A 63 -6.99 -1.60 9.47
C LEU A 63 -6.34 -2.89 9.00
N GLN A 64 -5.79 -3.66 9.90
CA GLN A 64 -5.07 -4.89 9.58
C GLN A 64 -5.76 -6.08 10.21
N ILE A 65 -5.90 -7.16 9.44
CA ILE A 65 -6.48 -8.42 9.89
C ILE A 65 -5.44 -9.51 9.72
N CYS A 66 -5.10 -10.20 10.82
CA CYS A 66 -4.31 -11.42 10.76
C CYS A 66 -5.24 -12.65 10.76
N GLY A 67 -4.82 -13.67 10.04
CA GLY A 67 -5.47 -14.98 10.01
C GLY A 67 -4.46 -16.07 9.69
N ASN A 68 -4.53 -17.19 10.42
CA ASN A 68 -3.71 -18.36 10.15
C ASN A 68 -4.20 -19.04 8.86
N GLU A 69 -3.30 -19.32 7.92
CA GLU A 69 -3.68 -19.89 6.61
C GLU A 69 -4.34 -21.29 6.73
N GLU A 70 -3.97 -22.06 7.73
CA GLU A 70 -4.49 -23.43 7.92
C GLU A 70 -5.84 -23.45 8.63
N THR A 71 -6.06 -22.58 9.63
CA THR A 71 -7.25 -22.63 10.53
C THR A 71 -8.29 -21.57 10.21
N PHE A 72 -7.86 -20.37 9.82
CA PHE A 72 -8.75 -19.29 9.41
C PHE A 72 -9.16 -19.40 7.94
N ASP A 73 -8.30 -19.99 7.12
CA ASP A 73 -8.34 -20.05 5.66
C ASP A 73 -8.03 -18.71 4.98
N LEU A 74 -7.14 -18.78 3.99
CA LEU A 74 -6.66 -17.59 3.27
C LEU A 74 -7.77 -16.84 2.51
N GLN A 75 -8.68 -17.58 1.87
CA GLN A 75 -9.80 -16.97 1.13
C GLN A 75 -10.79 -16.30 2.08
N ASN A 76 -11.01 -16.90 3.25
CA ASN A 76 -11.86 -16.30 4.27
C ASN A 76 -11.22 -15.04 4.87
N LEU A 77 -9.89 -14.99 5.03
CA LEU A 77 -9.17 -13.80 5.43
C LEU A 77 -9.36 -12.68 4.40
N TYR A 78 -9.20 -12.97 3.12
CA TYR A 78 -9.41 -11.99 2.05
C TYR A 78 -10.86 -11.48 2.03
N ARG A 79 -11.84 -12.36 2.14
CA ARG A 79 -13.26 -11.99 2.25
C ARG A 79 -13.51 -11.04 3.43
N CYS A 80 -12.93 -11.31 4.60
CA CYS A 80 -13.05 -10.43 5.75
C CYS A 80 -12.40 -9.05 5.50
N CYS A 81 -11.27 -9.00 4.81
CA CYS A 81 -10.62 -7.75 4.43
C CYS A 81 -11.43 -6.95 3.40
N GLU A 82 -12.07 -7.60 2.44
CA GLU A 82 -12.99 -6.95 1.50
C GLU A 82 -14.19 -6.33 2.23
N ILE A 83 -14.80 -7.06 3.16
CA ILE A 83 -15.87 -6.56 4.03
C ILE A 83 -15.37 -5.36 4.85
N ALA A 84 -14.19 -5.47 5.46
CA ALA A 84 -13.58 -4.38 6.21
C ALA A 84 -13.34 -3.15 5.32
N ARG A 85 -12.90 -3.34 4.06
CA ARG A 85 -12.74 -2.24 3.10
C ARG A 85 -14.06 -1.54 2.80
N GLU A 86 -15.14 -2.29 2.58
CA GLU A 86 -16.47 -1.71 2.37
C GLU A 86 -16.97 -0.92 3.58
N ILE A 87 -16.85 -1.47 4.79
CA ILE A 87 -17.26 -0.81 6.04
C ILE A 87 -16.48 0.50 6.22
N THR A 88 -15.19 0.49 5.96
CA THR A 88 -14.29 1.63 6.15
C THR A 88 -14.33 2.66 5.00
N LEU A 89 -15.31 2.58 4.09
CA LEU A 89 -15.64 3.65 3.15
C LEU A 89 -16.44 4.77 3.81
N LYS A 90 -17.11 4.52 4.95
CA LYS A 90 -17.80 5.56 5.71
C LYS A 90 -16.80 6.62 6.20
N ASP A 91 -17.21 7.89 6.14
CA ASP A 91 -16.33 9.02 6.47
C ASP A 91 -15.75 8.92 7.89
N GLU A 92 -16.57 8.52 8.86
CA GLU A 92 -16.18 8.37 10.27
C GLU A 92 -15.21 7.20 10.54
N TRP A 93 -15.10 6.24 9.61
CA TRP A 93 -14.27 5.04 9.74
C TRP A 93 -13.22 4.92 8.64
N ARG A 94 -13.05 5.96 7.84
CA ARG A 94 -12.22 5.94 6.65
C ARG A 94 -10.74 5.75 6.97
N VAL A 95 -10.22 4.58 6.65
CA VAL A 95 -8.78 4.29 6.67
C VAL A 95 -8.20 4.25 5.28
N GLY A 96 -6.94 4.60 5.15
CA GLY A 96 -6.22 4.60 3.87
C GLY A 96 -6.07 3.20 3.26
N ARG A 97 -5.87 2.18 4.09
CA ARG A 97 -5.71 0.78 3.64
C ARG A 97 -6.35 -0.19 4.61
N VAL A 98 -6.86 -1.28 4.07
CA VAL A 98 -7.11 -2.52 4.81
C VAL A 98 -6.07 -3.54 4.36
N ILE A 99 -5.48 -4.29 5.27
CA ILE A 99 -4.36 -5.19 4.97
C ILE A 99 -4.66 -6.58 5.51
N ALA A 100 -4.66 -7.57 4.61
CA ALA A 100 -4.62 -8.97 4.99
C ALA A 100 -3.18 -9.37 5.39
N ARG A 101 -3.03 -9.93 6.58
CA ARG A 101 -1.75 -10.39 7.16
C ARG A 101 -1.80 -11.87 7.47
N PRO A 102 -1.73 -12.75 6.47
CA PRO A 102 -1.71 -14.18 6.69
C PRO A 102 -0.42 -14.63 7.39
N TYR A 103 -0.55 -15.67 8.18
CA TYR A 103 0.56 -16.30 8.88
C TYR A 103 0.35 -17.82 8.99
N VAL A 104 1.41 -18.54 9.32
CA VAL A 104 1.42 -19.98 9.58
C VAL A 104 2.08 -20.24 10.93
N GLY A 105 1.93 -21.46 11.45
CA GLY A 105 2.43 -21.90 12.75
C GLY A 105 1.31 -22.36 13.67
N LYS A 106 1.63 -23.17 14.68
CA LYS A 106 0.61 -23.80 15.55
C LYS A 106 0.61 -23.26 16.99
N LYS A 107 1.71 -22.67 17.40
CA LYS A 107 1.87 -22.13 18.77
C LYS A 107 2.87 -20.97 18.80
N LYS A 108 2.86 -20.26 19.91
CA LYS A 108 3.78 -19.16 20.19
C LYS A 108 5.25 -19.55 19.94
N GLY A 109 5.99 -18.69 19.28
CA GLY A 109 7.39 -18.93 18.88
C GLY A 109 7.55 -19.62 17.52
N GLU A 110 6.48 -20.16 16.94
CA GLU A 110 6.47 -20.79 15.61
C GLU A 110 5.81 -19.92 14.54
N PHE A 111 5.11 -18.87 14.95
CA PHE A 111 4.35 -18.04 14.01
C PHE A 111 5.24 -17.29 13.03
N LYS A 112 4.92 -17.41 11.73
CA LYS A 112 5.62 -16.75 10.65
C LYS A 112 4.62 -16.15 9.66
N ARG A 113 4.80 -14.86 9.33
CA ARG A 113 4.03 -14.24 8.25
C ARG A 113 4.40 -14.86 6.91
N THR A 114 3.41 -15.00 6.04
CA THR A 114 3.60 -15.51 4.69
C THR A 114 3.72 -14.37 3.67
N SER A 115 4.06 -14.70 2.44
CA SER A 115 4.08 -13.78 1.31
C SER A 115 2.69 -13.42 0.77
N ASN A 116 1.63 -14.11 1.23
CA ASN A 116 0.24 -13.93 0.79
C ASN A 116 -0.44 -12.67 1.38
N ARG A 117 0.37 -11.70 1.82
CA ARG A 117 -0.13 -10.38 2.21
C ARG A 117 -0.86 -9.73 1.04
N HIS A 118 -2.03 -9.13 1.32
CA HIS A 118 -2.78 -8.37 0.34
C HIS A 118 -3.25 -7.03 0.94
N ASP A 119 -3.04 -5.95 0.18
CA ASP A 119 -3.41 -4.59 0.59
C ASP A 119 -4.62 -4.13 -0.22
N TYR A 120 -5.69 -3.76 0.46
CA TYR A 120 -6.91 -3.16 -0.11
C TYR A 120 -6.84 -1.65 0.09
N ALA A 121 -6.24 -0.96 -0.87
CA ALA A 121 -6.12 0.49 -0.83
C ALA A 121 -7.47 1.18 -1.03
N LEU A 122 -7.60 2.40 -0.51
CA LEU A 122 -8.74 3.25 -0.81
C LEU A 122 -8.53 3.82 -2.22
N LYS A 123 -9.51 3.60 -3.11
CA LYS A 123 -9.54 4.27 -4.40
C LYS A 123 -9.63 5.78 -4.23
N PRO A 124 -9.12 6.57 -5.18
CA PRO A 124 -9.37 8.00 -5.20
C PRO A 124 -10.87 8.30 -5.03
N THR A 125 -11.21 9.31 -4.23
CA THR A 125 -12.60 9.64 -3.88
C THR A 125 -13.41 10.24 -5.04
N GLY A 126 -12.76 10.51 -6.15
CA GLY A 126 -13.36 11.01 -7.38
C GLY A 126 -12.38 10.96 -8.54
N PRO A 127 -12.82 11.38 -9.73
CA PRO A 127 -11.95 11.44 -10.90
C PRO A 127 -10.74 12.32 -10.64
N THR A 128 -9.58 11.81 -11.01
CA THR A 128 -8.29 12.52 -10.93
C THR A 128 -7.91 13.04 -12.31
N VAL A 129 -6.81 13.80 -12.39
CA VAL A 129 -6.23 14.19 -13.68
C VAL A 129 -5.89 12.97 -14.55
N LEU A 130 -5.52 11.83 -13.93
CA LEU A 130 -5.22 10.60 -14.66
C LEU A 130 -6.45 10.05 -15.39
N ASN A 131 -7.61 10.08 -14.72
CA ASN A 131 -8.90 9.72 -15.35
C ASN A 131 -9.21 10.66 -16.53
N ALA A 132 -9.09 11.98 -16.30
CA ALA A 132 -9.37 12.97 -17.34
C ALA A 132 -8.46 12.85 -18.58
N MET A 133 -7.20 12.47 -18.38
CA MET A 133 -6.26 12.19 -19.47
C MET A 133 -6.66 10.93 -20.23
N LYS A 134 -6.91 9.83 -19.51
CA LYS A 134 -7.38 8.56 -20.10
C LYS A 134 -8.67 8.72 -20.90
N ASP A 135 -9.65 9.47 -20.37
CA ASP A 135 -10.93 9.72 -21.03
C ASP A 135 -10.79 10.53 -22.33
N LYS A 136 -9.70 11.30 -22.44
CA LYS A 136 -9.31 12.01 -23.67
C LYS A 136 -8.46 11.19 -24.63
N GLY A 137 -8.26 9.91 -24.35
CA GLY A 137 -7.44 9.01 -25.15
C GLY A 137 -5.94 9.26 -25.05
N LEU A 138 -5.48 9.95 -24.01
CA LEU A 138 -4.07 10.13 -23.71
C LEU A 138 -3.51 8.93 -22.95
N ASP A 139 -2.22 8.66 -23.15
CA ASP A 139 -1.52 7.63 -22.40
C ASP A 139 -1.26 8.09 -20.96
N VAL A 140 -1.47 7.18 -20.01
CA VAL A 140 -1.13 7.37 -18.61
C VAL A 140 -0.34 6.15 -18.14
N ILE A 141 0.97 6.30 -18.18
CA ILE A 141 1.92 5.23 -17.88
C ILE A 141 2.38 5.36 -16.43
N GLY A 142 2.12 4.34 -15.61
CA GLY A 142 2.54 4.29 -14.21
C GLY A 142 3.79 3.43 -14.04
N VAL A 143 4.85 3.98 -13.43
CA VAL A 143 6.07 3.24 -13.07
C VAL A 143 6.21 3.16 -11.55
N GLY A 144 6.62 2.00 -11.05
CA GLY A 144 6.73 1.72 -9.62
C GLY A 144 5.37 1.46 -8.97
N LYS A 145 5.06 2.13 -7.88
CA LYS A 145 3.80 1.95 -7.12
C LYS A 145 2.63 2.82 -7.58
N ILE A 146 2.74 3.52 -8.68
CA ILE A 146 1.69 4.45 -9.13
C ILE A 146 0.36 3.72 -9.33
N ASN A 147 0.38 2.57 -9.99
CA ASN A 147 -0.82 1.78 -10.18
C ASN A 147 -1.49 1.38 -8.84
N ASP A 148 -0.71 0.97 -7.86
CA ASP A 148 -1.20 0.57 -6.55
C ASP A 148 -1.76 1.76 -5.76
N ILE A 149 -1.09 2.92 -5.83
CA ILE A 149 -1.52 4.17 -5.18
C ILE A 149 -2.88 4.62 -5.71
N PHE A 150 -3.09 4.53 -7.01
CA PHE A 150 -4.35 4.93 -7.66
C PHE A 150 -5.34 3.78 -7.85
N CYS A 151 -5.02 2.57 -7.37
CA CYS A 151 -5.84 1.36 -7.57
C CYS A 151 -6.20 1.12 -9.04
N GLY A 152 -5.28 1.40 -9.96
CA GLY A 152 -5.48 1.29 -11.40
C GLY A 152 -6.35 2.38 -12.03
N GLU A 153 -6.91 3.30 -11.22
CA GLU A 153 -7.81 4.34 -11.72
C GLU A 153 -7.07 5.34 -12.61
N GLY A 154 -7.52 5.47 -13.84
CA GLY A 154 -6.95 6.40 -14.83
C GLY A 154 -5.61 5.95 -15.42
N ILE A 155 -5.09 4.78 -15.12
CA ILE A 155 -3.85 4.24 -15.68
C ILE A 155 -4.14 3.46 -16.97
N THR A 156 -3.31 3.63 -18.00
CA THR A 156 -3.42 2.91 -19.27
C THR A 156 -2.36 1.80 -19.38
N GLU A 157 -1.17 2.00 -18.83
CA GLU A 157 -0.07 1.03 -18.84
C GLU A 157 0.69 1.08 -17.51
N THR A 158 1.18 -0.06 -17.03
CA THR A 158 1.86 -0.18 -15.73
C THR A 158 3.17 -0.94 -15.83
N TYR A 159 4.21 -0.40 -15.18
CA TYR A 159 5.53 -1.00 -15.04
C TYR A 159 5.88 -1.13 -13.56
N HIS A 160 5.95 -2.36 -13.07
CA HIS A 160 6.43 -2.63 -11.71
C HIS A 160 7.94 -2.50 -11.65
N SER A 161 8.46 -1.74 -10.70
CA SER A 161 9.89 -1.61 -10.47
C SER A 161 10.33 -2.42 -9.25
N THR A 162 11.50 -3.03 -9.34
CA THR A 162 12.13 -3.77 -8.24
C THR A 162 13.04 -2.89 -7.38
N SER A 163 13.41 -1.71 -7.88
CA SER A 163 14.22 -0.70 -7.20
C SER A 163 14.02 0.66 -7.86
N SER A 164 14.52 1.73 -7.24
CA SER A 164 14.52 3.07 -7.85
C SER A 164 15.39 3.12 -9.12
N VAL A 165 16.52 2.43 -9.14
CA VAL A 165 17.37 2.31 -10.33
C VAL A 165 16.59 1.63 -11.47
N ASN A 166 15.95 0.49 -11.20
CA ASN A 166 15.13 -0.19 -12.19
C ASN A 166 13.94 0.67 -12.68
N GLY A 167 13.32 1.45 -11.78
CA GLY A 167 12.28 2.41 -12.16
C GLY A 167 12.80 3.49 -13.12
N MET A 168 14.02 3.99 -12.92
CA MET A 168 14.65 4.94 -13.85
C MET A 168 15.00 4.29 -15.19
N GLU A 169 15.53 3.07 -15.19
CA GLU A 169 15.80 2.31 -16.42
C GLU A 169 14.52 2.13 -17.26
N GLN A 170 13.41 1.72 -16.62
CA GLN A 170 12.11 1.60 -17.28
C GLN A 170 11.64 2.96 -17.83
N THR A 171 11.82 4.04 -17.07
CA THR A 171 11.45 5.40 -17.51
C THR A 171 12.25 5.83 -18.73
N ILE A 172 13.55 5.54 -18.77
CA ILE A 172 14.42 5.82 -19.93
C ILE A 172 13.97 5.00 -21.15
N GLU A 173 13.59 3.74 -20.98
CA GLU A 173 13.05 2.95 -22.09
C GLU A 173 11.67 3.44 -22.56
N ILE A 174 10.82 3.90 -21.65
CA ILE A 174 9.52 4.51 -21.98
C ILE A 174 9.71 5.81 -22.77
N SER A 175 10.70 6.64 -22.42
CA SER A 175 10.96 7.92 -23.11
C SER A 175 11.34 7.75 -24.58
N LYS A 176 11.82 6.56 -24.98
CA LYS A 176 12.11 6.21 -26.37
C LYS A 176 10.87 5.84 -27.18
N LYS A 177 9.76 5.54 -26.52
CA LYS A 177 8.50 5.18 -27.16
C LYS A 177 7.82 6.43 -27.71
N ASP A 178 7.01 6.24 -28.73
CA ASP A 178 6.13 7.30 -29.22
C ASP A 178 4.78 7.20 -28.48
N PHE A 179 4.62 7.98 -27.41
CA PHE A 179 3.39 8.10 -26.64
C PHE A 179 3.02 9.57 -26.45
N HIS A 180 1.76 9.85 -26.26
CA HIS A 180 1.26 11.18 -25.99
C HIS A 180 0.43 11.20 -24.70
N GLY A 181 1.00 11.75 -23.63
CA GLY A 181 0.35 11.72 -22.31
C GLY A 181 1.31 11.94 -21.17
N LEU A 182 1.16 11.15 -20.11
CA LEU A 182 1.91 11.26 -18.86
C LEU A 182 2.62 9.94 -18.54
N CYS A 183 3.91 10.00 -18.29
CA CYS A 183 4.64 8.95 -17.58
C CYS A 183 4.83 9.38 -16.12
N PHE A 184 4.12 8.73 -15.20
CA PHE A 184 4.17 9.04 -13.77
C PHE A 184 5.03 7.99 -13.06
N VAL A 185 6.12 8.44 -12.46
CA VAL A 185 7.16 7.57 -11.88
C VAL A 185 7.22 7.75 -10.37
N ASN A 186 7.23 6.63 -9.65
CA ASN A 186 7.48 6.61 -8.21
C ASN A 186 8.74 5.82 -7.89
N LEU A 187 9.78 6.48 -7.38
CA LEU A 187 11.04 5.90 -6.97
C LEU A 187 11.01 5.59 -5.47
N VAL A 188 10.80 4.31 -5.13
CA VAL A 188 10.39 3.88 -3.80
C VAL A 188 11.54 3.78 -2.79
N ASP A 189 12.78 3.51 -3.25
CA ASP A 189 13.91 3.18 -2.36
C ASP A 189 14.33 4.35 -1.47
N PHE A 190 14.15 5.59 -1.94
CA PHE A 190 14.40 6.80 -1.15
C PHE A 190 13.67 6.76 0.20
N ASP A 191 12.42 6.31 0.20
CA ASP A 191 11.61 6.16 1.40
C ASP A 191 11.80 4.79 2.05
N ALA A 192 11.59 3.71 1.29
CA ALA A 192 11.49 2.35 1.83
C ALA A 192 12.82 1.79 2.37
N LEU A 193 13.94 2.06 1.71
CA LEU A 193 15.23 1.56 2.13
C LEU A 193 16.01 2.55 3.01
N TRP A 194 15.91 3.85 2.71
CA TRP A 194 16.79 4.84 3.30
C TRP A 194 16.07 5.77 4.27
N GLY A 195 14.92 6.34 3.87
CA GLY A 195 14.17 7.34 4.63
C GLY A 195 13.62 6.77 5.95
N HIS A 196 12.84 5.70 5.91
CA HIS A 196 12.31 5.04 7.10
C HIS A 196 13.38 4.51 8.05
N ARG A 197 14.53 4.13 7.53
CA ARG A 197 15.67 3.62 8.31
C ARG A 197 16.63 4.70 8.78
N ARG A 198 16.36 5.96 8.41
CA ARG A 198 17.22 7.12 8.71
C ARG A 198 18.68 6.90 8.30
N ASN A 199 18.91 6.18 7.20
CA ASN A 199 20.23 5.94 6.64
C ASN A 199 20.59 7.06 5.67
N THR A 200 21.23 8.11 6.18
CA THR A 200 21.61 9.30 5.42
C THR A 200 22.64 9.02 4.33
N GLU A 201 23.58 8.12 4.59
CA GLU A 201 24.62 7.73 3.62
C GLU A 201 23.98 6.97 2.44
N GLY A 202 23.14 5.98 2.74
CA GLY A 202 22.39 5.25 1.70
C GLY A 202 21.49 6.16 0.88
N TYR A 203 20.85 7.17 1.53
CA TYR A 203 20.04 8.16 0.83
C TYR A 203 20.89 9.04 -0.12
N GLY A 204 22.09 9.46 0.33
CA GLY A 204 23.04 10.20 -0.49
C GLY A 204 23.49 9.42 -1.73
N HIS A 205 23.88 8.16 -1.56
CA HIS A 205 24.23 7.28 -2.67
C HIS A 205 23.06 7.04 -3.64
N GLU A 206 21.83 7.01 -3.14
CA GLU A 206 20.65 6.87 -4.01
C GLU A 206 20.41 8.14 -4.86
N ILE A 207 20.69 9.33 -4.31
CA ILE A 207 20.68 10.59 -5.05
C ILE A 207 21.71 10.56 -6.18
N GLU A 208 22.92 10.10 -5.92
CA GLU A 208 23.99 10.00 -6.94
C GLU A 208 23.60 9.07 -8.08
N LYS A 209 22.99 7.91 -7.77
CA LYS A 209 22.48 6.99 -8.77
C LYS A 209 21.33 7.60 -9.59
N PHE A 210 20.41 8.28 -8.91
CA PHE A 210 19.30 8.98 -9.56
C PHE A 210 19.83 10.06 -10.50
N ASP A 211 20.76 10.91 -10.07
CA ASP A 211 21.35 11.98 -10.86
C ASP A 211 22.00 11.45 -12.13
N LYS A 212 22.75 10.35 -12.01
CA LYS A 212 23.35 9.69 -13.18
C LYS A 212 22.30 9.21 -14.20
N ASN A 213 21.23 8.56 -13.73
CA ASN A 213 20.16 8.10 -14.61
C ASN A 213 19.32 9.26 -15.15
N LEU A 214 19.16 10.33 -14.37
CA LEU A 214 18.50 11.56 -14.83
C LEU A 214 19.26 12.19 -16.00
N GLY A 215 20.59 12.24 -15.93
CA GLY A 215 21.42 12.70 -17.05
C GLY A 215 21.11 11.95 -18.34
N VAL A 216 21.03 10.60 -18.28
CA VAL A 216 20.66 9.76 -19.42
C VAL A 216 19.25 10.04 -19.91
N LEU A 217 18.28 10.22 -19.00
CA LEU A 217 16.90 10.55 -19.36
C LEU A 217 16.81 11.90 -20.07
N LEU A 218 17.51 12.94 -19.57
CA LEU A 218 17.51 14.27 -20.15
C LEU A 218 18.01 14.28 -21.60
N GLU A 219 18.95 13.41 -21.96
CA GLU A 219 19.44 13.26 -23.34
C GLU A 219 18.38 12.64 -24.29
N GLN A 220 17.38 11.95 -23.74
CA GLN A 220 16.30 11.30 -24.52
C GLN A 220 15.08 12.22 -24.70
N LEU A 221 14.91 13.24 -23.85
CA LEU A 221 13.73 14.10 -23.89
C LEU A 221 13.70 14.95 -25.17
N LYS A 222 12.52 15.05 -25.76
CA LYS A 222 12.25 15.87 -26.95
C LYS A 222 12.01 17.33 -26.53
N LYS A 223 12.08 18.25 -27.45
CA LYS A 223 11.90 19.69 -27.21
C LYS A 223 10.56 20.04 -26.57
N ASP A 224 9.53 19.26 -26.87
CA ASP A 224 8.16 19.49 -26.41
C ASP A 224 7.80 18.66 -25.16
N ASP A 225 8.75 17.91 -24.61
CA ASP A 225 8.55 17.17 -23.37
C ASP A 225 8.72 18.09 -22.16
N LEU A 226 7.87 17.87 -21.15
CA LEU A 226 7.95 18.54 -19.84
C LEU A 226 8.35 17.50 -18.78
N LEU A 227 9.49 17.74 -18.12
CA LEU A 227 9.92 16.97 -16.96
C LEU A 227 9.58 17.70 -15.67
N ILE A 228 8.89 17.02 -14.75
CA ILE A 228 8.59 17.52 -13.41
C ILE A 228 9.23 16.58 -12.39
N LEU A 229 10.16 17.10 -11.59
CA LEU A 229 10.73 16.40 -10.44
C LEU A 229 10.09 16.96 -9.17
N THR A 230 9.61 16.08 -8.31
CA THR A 230 8.98 16.48 -7.06
C THR A 230 9.36 15.54 -5.93
N ASP A 231 9.44 16.10 -4.74
CA ASP A 231 9.56 15.39 -3.48
C ASP A 231 8.21 15.42 -2.75
N ARG A 232 7.90 14.34 -2.04
CA ARG A 232 6.66 14.26 -1.25
C ARG A 232 6.75 14.99 0.08
N LYS A 233 7.92 15.20 0.61
CA LYS A 233 8.10 15.90 1.88
C LYS A 233 8.30 17.39 1.68
N SER A 234 7.20 18.12 1.61
CA SER A 234 7.20 19.47 2.15
C SER A 234 7.19 19.37 3.68
N VAL A 235 8.17 19.96 4.30
CA VAL A 235 8.29 20.15 5.75
C VAL A 235 7.16 21.03 6.24
#